data_89e9241800cbb70bb51c23cfae143383
#
_entry.id   89e9241800cbb70bb51c23cfae143383
#
_cell.length_a   1.000
_cell.length_b   1.000
_cell.length_c   1.000
_cell.angle_alpha   90.00
_cell.angle_beta   90.00
_cell.angle_gamma   90.00
#
_symmetry.space_group_name_H-M   'P 1'
#
loop_
_entity.id
_entity.type
_entity.pdbx_description
1 polymer ?
#
loop_
_entity_poly.entity_id
_entity_poly.type
_entity_poly.pdbx_seq_one_letter_code
_entity_poly.pdbx_strand_id
1 'polypeptide(L)'
;MTQHDIGPFRVEGATERIRTVVAAGIVIVLGEPVLTGLARWADPEILHKAISAWANMTVRFLDMQVDVEGLHHVDCDQSYVVAPLHEGFADPLLLTRLPLRLRYLVRDELFDWAHLGRFLRTSDQIEVAAASGARELRQLLGHCRDVLDRGESLVVFPQGSILGVEVAFTRGAFVLADRLARPLLPVVMTGTHRVWEHPYSPTLRYGQRVSMRVLPAIPAGEALTAMSEVESQMKTIALANTDAPVRHFDPERDGYWDGYTYEIDRRFPEVAALIESHRAGR
;
A
#
# COMPACT_ATOMS: atom_id res chain seq x y z
N MET A 1 19.74 9.39 -10.34
CA MET A 1 19.13 8.07 -10.08
C MET A 1 19.78 7.07 -11.01
N THR A 2 20.58 6.17 -10.50
CA THR A 2 21.06 5.03 -11.29
C THR A 2 19.86 4.14 -11.57
N GLN A 3 19.51 4.02 -12.83
CA GLN A 3 18.49 3.09 -13.31
C GLN A 3 18.99 1.67 -12.96
N HIS A 4 18.49 1.11 -11.86
CA HIS A 4 18.76 -0.28 -11.55
C HIS A 4 18.10 -1.13 -12.63
N ASP A 5 18.90 -1.96 -13.26
CA ASP A 5 18.46 -2.89 -14.29
C ASP A 5 17.44 -3.85 -13.65
N ILE A 6 16.16 -3.59 -13.87
CA ILE A 6 15.08 -4.48 -13.43
C ILE A 6 15.18 -5.71 -14.32
N GLY A 7 15.94 -6.68 -13.87
CA GLY A 7 16.11 -7.93 -14.61
C GLY A 7 14.74 -8.60 -14.88
N PRO A 8 14.68 -9.51 -15.83
CA PRO A 8 13.42 -10.17 -16.20
C PRO A 8 12.83 -10.91 -14.99
N PHE A 9 11.51 -10.86 -14.82
CA PHE A 9 10.78 -11.60 -13.79
C PHE A 9 11.25 -13.04 -13.71
N ARG A 10 11.82 -13.44 -12.58
CA ARG A 10 12.14 -14.83 -12.30
C ARG A 10 10.91 -15.53 -11.79
N VAL A 11 10.42 -16.48 -12.55
CA VAL A 11 9.29 -17.31 -12.19
C VAL A 11 9.80 -18.75 -12.06
N GLU A 12 9.48 -19.36 -10.96
CA GLU A 12 9.88 -20.75 -10.68
C GLU A 12 9.04 -21.68 -11.56
N GLY A 13 9.70 -22.50 -12.38
CA GLY A 13 9.03 -23.50 -13.21
C GLY A 13 8.41 -23.01 -14.52
N ALA A 14 8.12 -23.95 -15.42
CA ALA A 14 7.53 -23.65 -16.74
C ALA A 14 6.06 -23.23 -16.63
N THR A 15 5.32 -23.85 -15.71
CA THR A 15 3.91 -23.57 -15.47
C THR A 15 3.71 -22.14 -14.96
N GLU A 16 4.52 -21.73 -13.99
CA GLU A 16 4.50 -20.37 -13.43
C GLU A 16 4.89 -19.34 -14.48
N ARG A 17 5.83 -19.64 -15.37
CA ARG A 17 6.18 -18.76 -16.51
C ARG A 17 4.99 -18.52 -17.42
N ILE A 18 4.31 -19.60 -17.84
CA ILE A 18 3.13 -19.50 -18.70
C ILE A 18 2.03 -18.70 -17.98
N ARG A 19 1.75 -19.03 -16.72
CA ARG A 19 0.77 -18.28 -15.90
C ARG A 19 1.16 -16.80 -15.82
N THR A 20 2.41 -16.46 -15.56
CA THR A 20 2.89 -15.07 -15.46
C THR A 20 2.75 -14.31 -16.77
N VAL A 21 3.09 -14.92 -17.91
CA VAL A 21 2.90 -14.30 -19.23
C VAL A 21 1.42 -14.06 -19.52
N VAL A 22 0.57 -15.05 -19.22
CA VAL A 22 -0.89 -14.92 -19.37
C VAL A 22 -1.43 -13.83 -18.46
N ALA A 23 -1.01 -13.79 -17.18
CA ALA A 23 -1.44 -12.76 -16.24
C ALA A 23 -1.00 -11.37 -16.67
N ALA A 24 0.27 -11.19 -17.02
CA ALA A 24 0.79 -9.92 -17.50
C ALA A 24 0.01 -9.47 -18.75
N GLY A 25 -0.28 -10.38 -19.67
CA GLY A 25 -1.13 -10.11 -20.82
C GLY A 25 -2.54 -9.64 -20.42
N ILE A 26 -3.19 -10.35 -19.50
CA ILE A 26 -4.53 -9.99 -19.02
C ILE A 26 -4.51 -8.65 -18.25
N VAL A 27 -3.56 -8.47 -17.35
CA VAL A 27 -3.47 -7.29 -16.50
C VAL A 27 -3.07 -6.05 -17.31
N ILE A 28 -2.03 -6.14 -18.12
CA ILE A 28 -1.46 -4.99 -18.84
C ILE A 28 -2.23 -4.72 -20.14
N VAL A 29 -2.54 -5.77 -20.92
CA VAL A 29 -3.12 -5.59 -22.26
C VAL A 29 -4.65 -5.42 -22.20
N LEU A 30 -5.33 -6.08 -21.27
CA LEU A 30 -6.79 -6.03 -21.17
C LEU A 30 -7.26 -5.25 -19.95
N GLY A 31 -6.66 -5.47 -18.78
CA GLY A 31 -7.14 -4.89 -17.52
C GLY A 31 -6.92 -3.39 -17.45
N GLU A 32 -5.69 -2.91 -17.68
CA GLU A 32 -5.39 -1.48 -17.58
C GLU A 32 -6.22 -0.62 -18.55
N PRO A 33 -6.31 -0.91 -19.86
CA PRO A 33 -7.13 -0.12 -20.76
C PRO A 33 -8.61 -0.12 -20.41
N VAL A 34 -9.15 -1.27 -19.97
CA VAL A 34 -10.54 -1.38 -19.55
C VAL A 34 -10.81 -0.56 -18.30
N LEU A 35 -9.98 -0.70 -17.27
CA LEU A 35 -10.13 0.07 -16.01
C LEU A 35 -9.91 1.57 -16.26
N THR A 36 -8.95 1.95 -17.10
CA THR A 36 -8.71 3.35 -17.48
C THR A 36 -9.90 3.91 -18.29
N GLY A 37 -10.47 3.12 -19.18
CA GLY A 37 -11.68 3.50 -19.91
C GLY A 37 -12.88 3.68 -18.98
N LEU A 38 -13.09 2.74 -18.06
CA LEU A 38 -14.16 2.84 -17.05
C LEU A 38 -13.94 4.05 -16.12
N ALA A 39 -12.72 4.30 -15.67
CA ALA A 39 -12.40 5.45 -14.83
C ALA A 39 -12.74 6.79 -15.49
N ARG A 40 -12.72 6.84 -16.83
CA ARG A 40 -13.00 8.05 -17.60
C ARG A 40 -14.50 8.32 -17.82
N TRP A 41 -15.31 7.26 -17.92
CA TRP A 41 -16.69 7.37 -18.43
C TRP A 41 -17.75 6.74 -17.54
N ALA A 42 -17.35 5.83 -16.62
CA ALA A 42 -18.30 5.09 -15.81
C ALA A 42 -18.62 5.83 -14.50
N ASP A 43 -19.75 5.49 -13.92
CA ASP A 43 -20.09 5.86 -12.55
C ASP A 43 -19.02 5.33 -11.58
N PRO A 44 -18.65 6.08 -10.52
CA PRO A 44 -17.66 5.67 -9.52
C PRO A 44 -17.95 4.29 -8.88
N GLU A 45 -19.22 3.93 -8.73
CA GLU A 45 -19.60 2.62 -8.20
C GLU A 45 -19.29 1.49 -9.18
N ILE A 46 -19.52 1.71 -10.48
CA ILE A 46 -19.19 0.74 -11.54
C ILE A 46 -17.66 0.55 -11.59
N LEU A 47 -16.91 1.64 -11.53
CA LEU A 47 -15.45 1.58 -11.49
C LEU A 47 -14.97 0.79 -10.27
N HIS A 48 -15.51 1.08 -9.08
CA HIS A 48 -15.16 0.36 -7.85
C HIS A 48 -15.42 -1.15 -7.98
N LYS A 49 -16.60 -1.54 -8.49
CA LYS A 49 -16.94 -2.95 -8.75
C LYS A 49 -15.99 -3.61 -9.75
N ALA A 50 -15.61 -2.88 -10.80
CA ALA A 50 -14.66 -3.37 -11.80
C ALA A 50 -13.25 -3.57 -11.22
N ILE A 51 -12.75 -2.62 -10.43
CA ILE A 51 -11.47 -2.73 -9.72
C ILE A 51 -11.49 -3.92 -8.76
N SER A 52 -12.55 -4.09 -7.98
CA SER A 52 -12.71 -5.22 -7.05
C SER A 52 -12.77 -6.55 -7.78
N ALA A 53 -13.48 -6.64 -8.91
CA ALA A 53 -13.54 -7.83 -9.74
C ALA A 53 -12.17 -8.17 -10.33
N TRP A 54 -11.46 -7.17 -10.84
CA TRP A 54 -10.10 -7.32 -11.36
C TRP A 54 -9.11 -7.77 -10.27
N ALA A 55 -9.17 -7.18 -9.07
CA ALA A 55 -8.35 -7.58 -7.93
C ALA A 55 -8.64 -9.03 -7.51
N ASN A 56 -9.92 -9.41 -7.45
CA ASN A 56 -10.33 -10.79 -7.15
C ASN A 56 -9.82 -11.79 -8.19
N MET A 57 -9.86 -11.43 -9.47
CA MET A 57 -9.31 -12.24 -10.55
C MET A 57 -7.80 -12.40 -10.38
N THR A 58 -7.09 -11.31 -10.07
CA THR A 58 -5.65 -11.31 -9.83
C THR A 58 -5.28 -12.18 -8.64
N VAL A 59 -5.99 -12.05 -7.51
CA VAL A 59 -5.80 -12.89 -6.32
C VAL A 59 -5.95 -14.37 -6.66
N ARG A 60 -7.00 -14.75 -7.39
CA ARG A 60 -7.22 -16.14 -7.83
C ARG A 60 -6.14 -16.62 -8.79
N PHE A 61 -5.72 -15.75 -9.70
CA PHE A 61 -4.69 -16.07 -10.66
C PHE A 61 -3.33 -16.33 -10.00
N LEU A 62 -3.00 -15.53 -8.99
CA LEU A 62 -1.80 -15.68 -8.17
C LEU A 62 -1.92 -16.81 -7.13
N ASP A 63 -3.09 -17.46 -7.07
CA ASP A 63 -3.39 -18.53 -6.10
C ASP A 63 -3.15 -18.06 -4.64
N MET A 64 -3.46 -16.79 -4.37
CA MET A 64 -3.26 -16.21 -3.04
C MET A 64 -4.30 -16.75 -2.06
N GLN A 65 -3.85 -17.22 -0.91
CA GLN A 65 -4.70 -17.61 0.20
C GLN A 65 -4.88 -16.39 1.11
N VAL A 66 -6.03 -15.74 0.98
CA VAL A 66 -6.31 -14.47 1.67
C VAL A 66 -7.16 -14.73 2.90
N ASP A 67 -6.64 -14.38 4.07
CA ASP A 67 -7.37 -14.34 5.33
C ASP A 67 -7.76 -12.91 5.67
N VAL A 68 -9.03 -12.66 6.01
CA VAL A 68 -9.56 -11.32 6.30
C VAL A 68 -10.34 -11.34 7.60
N GLU A 69 -9.91 -10.51 8.55
CA GLU A 69 -10.54 -10.37 9.85
C GLU A 69 -10.94 -8.91 10.14
N GLY A 70 -11.89 -8.72 11.04
CA GLY A 70 -12.23 -7.40 11.58
C GLY A 70 -13.08 -6.51 10.66
N LEU A 71 -13.65 -7.02 9.57
CA LEU A 71 -14.53 -6.21 8.69
C LEU A 71 -15.75 -5.63 9.42
N HIS A 72 -16.15 -6.20 10.56
CA HIS A 72 -17.24 -5.67 11.40
C HIS A 72 -16.90 -4.32 12.07
N HIS A 73 -15.64 -3.90 12.03
CA HIS A 73 -15.22 -2.56 12.48
C HIS A 73 -15.46 -1.47 11.43
N VAL A 74 -15.87 -1.84 10.22
CA VAL A 74 -16.08 -0.90 9.11
C VAL A 74 -17.55 -0.58 8.99
N ASP A 75 -17.89 0.69 9.16
CA ASP A 75 -19.18 1.24 8.78
C ASP A 75 -19.12 1.69 7.33
N CYS A 76 -19.94 1.07 6.46
CA CYS A 76 -19.94 1.34 5.02
C CYS A 76 -20.48 2.74 4.67
N ASP A 77 -21.20 3.37 5.58
CA ASP A 77 -21.77 4.71 5.39
C ASP A 77 -20.81 5.81 5.86
N GLN A 78 -19.66 5.44 6.41
CA GLN A 78 -18.65 6.37 6.92
C GLN A 78 -17.41 6.41 6.01
N SER A 79 -16.85 7.62 5.84
CA SER A 79 -15.55 7.82 5.19
C SER A 79 -14.41 7.81 6.20
N TYR A 80 -13.30 7.18 5.85
CA TYR A 80 -12.15 6.99 6.72
C TYR A 80 -10.86 7.52 6.08
N VAL A 81 -9.88 7.84 6.94
CA VAL A 81 -8.48 7.76 6.56
C VAL A 81 -8.00 6.35 6.94
N VAL A 82 -7.85 5.49 5.96
CA VAL A 82 -7.38 4.12 6.12
C VAL A 82 -5.85 4.14 6.21
N ALA A 83 -5.31 3.58 7.28
CA ALA A 83 -3.87 3.56 7.57
C ALA A 83 -3.36 2.11 7.59
N PRO A 84 -2.99 1.53 6.42
CA PRO A 84 -2.53 0.15 6.36
C PRO A 84 -1.04 0.04 6.67
N LEU A 85 -0.64 -1.07 7.32
CA LEU A 85 0.77 -1.47 7.37
C LEU A 85 1.21 -1.85 5.95
N HIS A 86 2.25 -1.18 5.42
CA HIS A 86 2.68 -1.36 4.05
C HIS A 86 3.72 -2.47 3.94
N GLU A 87 3.40 -3.51 3.20
CA GLU A 87 4.22 -4.71 3.07
C GLU A 87 4.75 -4.92 1.65
N GLY A 88 3.96 -4.56 0.64
CA GLY A 88 4.34 -4.82 -0.74
C GLY A 88 3.36 -4.31 -1.80
N PHE A 89 3.71 -4.51 -3.06
CA PHE A 89 2.88 -4.09 -4.21
C PHE A 89 1.55 -4.83 -4.33
N ALA A 90 1.37 -5.94 -3.59
CA ALA A 90 0.09 -6.66 -3.56
C ALA A 90 -0.91 -6.09 -2.54
N ASP A 91 -0.51 -5.15 -1.68
CA ASP A 91 -1.38 -4.54 -0.67
C ASP A 91 -2.68 -3.96 -1.24
N PRO A 92 -2.68 -3.22 -2.36
CA PRO A 92 -3.91 -2.69 -2.93
C PRO A 92 -4.92 -3.78 -3.31
N LEU A 93 -4.46 -4.99 -3.67
CA LEU A 93 -5.36 -6.12 -3.96
C LEU A 93 -6.14 -6.57 -2.73
N LEU A 94 -5.49 -6.56 -1.56
CA LEU A 94 -6.13 -6.92 -0.29
C LEU A 94 -7.10 -5.83 0.15
N LEU A 95 -6.72 -4.57 0.03
CA LEU A 95 -7.55 -3.43 0.44
C LEU A 95 -8.87 -3.36 -0.32
N THR A 96 -8.98 -3.95 -1.52
CA THR A 96 -10.28 -4.09 -2.22
C THR A 96 -11.28 -4.99 -1.49
N ARG A 97 -10.88 -5.69 -0.42
CA ARG A 97 -11.78 -6.46 0.46
C ARG A 97 -12.53 -5.57 1.44
N LEU A 98 -12.07 -4.35 1.66
CA LEU A 98 -12.83 -3.39 2.46
C LEU A 98 -14.10 -2.98 1.70
N PRO A 99 -15.25 -2.91 2.37
CA PRO A 99 -16.49 -2.45 1.75
C PRO A 99 -16.54 -0.92 1.62
N LEU A 100 -15.45 -0.33 1.13
CA LEU A 100 -15.23 1.11 1.02
C LEU A 100 -14.75 1.46 -0.39
N ARG A 101 -15.14 2.62 -0.89
CA ARG A 101 -14.54 3.20 -2.08
C ARG A 101 -13.24 3.89 -1.69
N LEU A 102 -12.12 3.43 -2.24
CA LEU A 102 -10.78 3.83 -1.82
C LEU A 102 -10.11 4.77 -2.82
N ARG A 103 -9.50 5.84 -2.30
CA ARG A 103 -8.57 6.72 -3.01
C ARG A 103 -7.22 6.68 -2.31
N TYR A 104 -6.19 6.41 -3.09
CA TYR A 104 -4.83 6.25 -2.56
C TYR A 104 -4.07 7.56 -2.67
N LEU A 105 -3.36 7.91 -1.60
CA LEU A 105 -2.28 8.87 -1.66
C LEU A 105 -1.04 8.14 -2.17
N VAL A 106 -0.56 8.53 -3.33
CA VAL A 106 0.47 7.82 -4.08
C VAL A 106 1.63 8.76 -4.38
N ARG A 107 2.85 8.25 -4.25
CA ARG A 107 4.06 9.03 -4.56
C ARG A 107 4.09 9.41 -6.04
N ASP A 108 4.55 10.63 -6.30
CA ASP A 108 4.68 11.23 -7.63
C ASP A 108 5.44 10.33 -8.63
N GLU A 109 6.49 9.65 -8.19
CA GLU A 109 7.27 8.74 -9.02
C GLU A 109 6.44 7.64 -9.71
N LEU A 110 5.38 7.13 -9.05
CA LEU A 110 4.53 6.07 -9.60
C LEU A 110 3.61 6.60 -10.71
N PHE A 111 3.37 7.91 -10.74
CA PHE A 111 2.63 8.54 -11.83
C PHE A 111 3.45 8.62 -13.13
N ASP A 112 4.78 8.49 -13.07
CA ASP A 112 5.64 8.44 -14.23
C ASP A 112 5.72 7.06 -14.88
N TRP A 113 5.21 6.02 -14.22
CA TRP A 113 5.13 4.69 -14.81
C TRP A 113 4.10 4.63 -15.93
N ALA A 114 4.50 4.15 -17.11
CA ALA A 114 3.71 4.27 -18.34
C ALA A 114 2.25 3.81 -18.24
N HIS A 115 2.00 2.61 -17.70
CA HIS A 115 0.65 2.04 -17.58
C HIS A 115 -0.01 2.43 -16.24
N LEU A 116 0.70 2.26 -15.14
CA LEU A 116 0.20 2.57 -13.82
C LEU A 116 -0.13 4.06 -13.67
N GLY A 117 0.76 4.94 -14.10
CA GLY A 117 0.56 6.39 -13.98
C GLY A 117 -0.65 6.89 -14.77
N ARG A 118 -0.93 6.31 -15.95
CA ARG A 118 -2.15 6.61 -16.71
C ARG A 118 -3.41 6.23 -15.92
N PHE A 119 -3.43 5.02 -15.36
CA PHE A 119 -4.55 4.56 -14.53
C PHE A 119 -4.71 5.44 -13.28
N LEU A 120 -3.63 5.74 -12.56
CA LEU A 120 -3.64 6.57 -11.36
C LEU A 120 -4.24 7.96 -11.64
N ARG A 121 -3.81 8.63 -12.72
CA ARG A 121 -4.36 9.95 -13.12
C ARG A 121 -5.84 9.85 -13.51
N THR A 122 -6.20 8.84 -14.31
CA THR A 122 -7.56 8.73 -14.83
C THR A 122 -8.55 8.31 -13.73
N SER A 123 -8.11 7.51 -12.76
CA SER A 123 -8.92 7.08 -11.61
C SER A 123 -8.88 8.06 -10.44
N ASP A 124 -8.35 9.28 -10.64
CA ASP A 124 -8.33 10.37 -9.65
C ASP A 124 -7.61 9.98 -8.36
N GLN A 125 -6.51 9.19 -8.47
CA GLN A 125 -5.65 8.94 -7.32
C GLN A 125 -4.86 10.19 -6.96
N ILE A 126 -4.55 10.37 -5.68
CA ILE A 126 -3.98 11.60 -5.16
C ILE A 126 -2.45 11.53 -5.20
N GLU A 127 -1.84 12.40 -5.99
CA GLU A 127 -0.39 12.51 -6.09
C GLU A 127 0.20 13.24 -4.88
N VAL A 128 1.25 12.67 -4.29
CA VAL A 128 1.98 13.25 -3.16
C VAL A 128 3.46 13.39 -3.53
N ALA A 129 3.91 14.63 -3.64
CA ALA A 129 5.31 14.93 -3.86
C ALA A 129 6.14 14.80 -2.57
N ALA A 130 7.39 14.31 -2.70
CA ALA A 130 8.29 14.11 -1.58
C ALA A 130 8.64 15.42 -0.84
N ALA A 131 8.63 16.56 -1.53
CA ALA A 131 8.88 17.88 -0.96
C ALA A 131 7.73 18.83 -1.37
N SER A 132 6.83 19.09 -0.44
CA SER A 132 5.66 19.95 -0.67
C SER A 132 5.75 21.22 0.19
N GLY A 133 5.55 22.37 -0.45
CA GLY A 133 5.40 23.65 0.25
C GLY A 133 3.99 23.83 0.84
N ALA A 134 3.78 24.95 1.52
CA ALA A 134 2.50 25.25 2.19
C ALA A 134 1.31 25.38 1.22
N ARG A 135 1.57 25.72 -0.04
CA ARG A 135 0.54 25.82 -1.08
C ARG A 135 0.07 24.45 -1.51
N GLU A 136 1.01 23.58 -1.84
CA GLU A 136 0.78 22.20 -2.25
C GLU A 136 0.06 21.41 -1.15
N LEU A 137 0.47 21.59 0.11
CA LEU A 137 -0.21 21.00 1.25
C LEU A 137 -1.68 21.44 1.35
N ARG A 138 -1.98 22.72 1.11
CA ARG A 138 -3.37 23.20 1.11
C ARG A 138 -4.19 22.63 -0.03
N GLN A 139 -3.61 22.49 -1.22
CA GLN A 139 -4.26 21.85 -2.36
C GLN A 139 -4.53 20.37 -2.09
N LEU A 140 -3.53 19.65 -1.55
CA LEU A 140 -3.69 18.26 -1.13
C LEU A 140 -4.84 18.11 -0.12
N LEU A 141 -4.89 18.93 0.93
CA LEU A 141 -5.97 18.89 1.92
C LEU A 141 -7.34 19.21 1.32
N GLY A 142 -7.40 20.12 0.35
CA GLY A 142 -8.62 20.41 -0.40
C GLY A 142 -9.11 19.18 -1.17
N HIS A 143 -8.23 18.58 -1.97
CA HIS A 143 -8.54 17.37 -2.74
C HIS A 143 -8.96 16.20 -1.84
N CYS A 144 -8.22 15.96 -0.75
CA CYS A 144 -8.59 14.93 0.23
C CYS A 144 -9.98 15.16 0.84
N ARG A 145 -10.33 16.42 1.15
CA ARG A 145 -11.67 16.76 1.67
C ARG A 145 -12.75 16.46 0.65
N ASP A 146 -12.56 16.88 -0.60
CA ASP A 146 -13.52 16.62 -1.68
C ASP A 146 -13.78 15.13 -1.89
N VAL A 147 -12.73 14.30 -1.78
CA VAL A 147 -12.86 12.82 -1.84
C VAL A 147 -13.72 12.29 -0.69
N LEU A 148 -13.41 12.69 0.54
CA LEU A 148 -14.14 12.24 1.73
C LEU A 148 -15.60 12.71 1.74
N ASP A 149 -15.86 13.92 1.25
CA ASP A 149 -17.22 14.48 1.18
C ASP A 149 -18.08 13.81 0.10
N ARG A 150 -17.46 13.13 -0.89
CA ARG A 150 -18.14 12.23 -1.83
C ARG A 150 -18.44 10.84 -1.26
N GLY A 151 -18.13 10.60 0.03
CA GLY A 151 -18.32 9.30 0.68
C GLY A 151 -17.27 8.25 0.27
N GLU A 152 -16.10 8.70 -0.22
CA GLU A 152 -14.95 7.84 -0.46
C GLU A 152 -14.00 7.87 0.74
N SER A 153 -13.11 6.90 0.87
CA SER A 153 -12.10 6.83 1.93
C SER A 153 -10.70 6.99 1.36
N LEU A 154 -9.81 7.62 2.12
CA LEU A 154 -8.42 7.83 1.74
C LEU A 154 -7.55 6.68 2.24
N VAL A 155 -6.64 6.17 1.43
CA VAL A 155 -5.61 5.23 1.85
C VAL A 155 -4.28 5.95 1.96
N VAL A 156 -3.69 5.92 3.15
CA VAL A 156 -2.41 6.57 3.44
C VAL A 156 -1.53 5.58 4.19
N PHE A 157 -0.49 5.10 3.55
CA PHE A 157 0.45 4.19 4.19
C PHE A 157 1.36 4.95 5.17
N PRO A 158 1.24 4.72 6.49
CA PRO A 158 1.93 5.55 7.47
C PRO A 158 3.44 5.37 7.48
N GLN A 159 3.97 4.26 6.96
CA GLN A 159 5.41 4.05 6.83
C GLN A 159 6.02 4.91 5.71
N GLY A 160 5.21 5.31 4.71
CA GLY A 160 5.67 6.04 3.52
C GLY A 160 6.56 5.21 2.58
N SER A 161 6.79 3.95 2.91
CA SER A 161 7.61 3.00 2.14
C SER A 161 7.21 1.56 2.45
N ILE A 162 7.67 0.62 1.62
CA ILE A 162 7.52 -0.83 1.81
C ILE A 162 8.82 -1.49 2.29
N LEU A 163 9.62 -0.78 3.09
CA LEU A 163 10.94 -1.24 3.51
C LEU A 163 10.93 -2.31 4.61
N GLY A 164 9.86 -2.40 5.38
CA GLY A 164 9.77 -3.42 6.43
C GLY A 164 8.98 -2.94 7.65
N VAL A 165 8.69 -3.88 8.55
CA VAL A 165 7.96 -3.62 9.79
C VAL A 165 8.75 -2.73 10.77
N GLU A 166 10.07 -2.70 10.63
CA GLU A 166 11.00 -1.91 11.45
C GLU A 166 10.93 -0.40 11.15
N VAL A 167 10.44 0.00 9.98
CA VAL A 167 10.30 1.42 9.65
C VAL A 167 9.21 2.05 10.50
N ALA A 168 9.55 3.17 11.16
CA ALA A 168 8.62 3.90 12.01
C ALA A 168 7.48 4.54 11.19
N PHE A 169 6.31 4.69 11.81
CA PHE A 169 5.21 5.40 11.19
C PHE A 169 5.50 6.90 11.11
N THR A 170 5.13 7.51 10.01
CA THR A 170 5.12 8.96 9.84
C THR A 170 3.80 9.54 10.30
N ARG A 171 3.82 10.81 10.66
CA ARG A 171 2.63 11.51 11.18
C ARG A 171 1.56 11.78 10.11
N GLY A 172 1.87 11.58 8.82
CA GLY A 172 1.04 12.02 7.71
C GLY A 172 -0.41 11.56 7.77
N ALA A 173 -0.65 10.25 7.89
CA ALA A 173 -2.00 9.66 7.97
C ALA A 173 -2.78 10.20 9.18
N PHE A 174 -2.14 10.29 10.33
CA PHE A 174 -2.74 10.68 11.61
C PHE A 174 -3.12 12.18 11.61
N VAL A 175 -2.20 13.04 11.16
CA VAL A 175 -2.47 14.48 11.00
C VAL A 175 -3.58 14.71 9.97
N LEU A 176 -3.61 13.93 8.90
CA LEU A 176 -4.64 14.05 7.87
C LEU A 176 -6.03 13.70 8.44
N ALA A 177 -6.14 12.59 9.18
CA ALA A 177 -7.38 12.18 9.84
C ALA A 177 -7.93 13.28 10.76
N ASP A 178 -7.08 13.82 11.65
CA ASP A 178 -7.49 14.86 12.59
C ASP A 178 -7.86 16.18 11.87
N ARG A 179 -7.07 16.63 10.90
CA ARG A 179 -7.34 17.87 10.15
C ARG A 179 -8.59 17.80 9.28
N LEU A 180 -8.93 16.64 8.78
CA LEU A 180 -10.13 16.42 7.98
C LEU A 180 -11.34 16.00 8.81
N ALA A 181 -11.17 15.88 10.14
CA ALA A 181 -12.21 15.43 11.08
C ALA A 181 -12.86 14.12 10.62
N ARG A 182 -12.02 13.13 10.24
CA ARG A 182 -12.44 11.77 9.87
C ARG A 182 -11.77 10.74 10.77
N PRO A 183 -12.46 9.64 11.08
CA PRO A 183 -11.83 8.56 11.84
C PRO A 183 -10.70 7.93 11.05
N LEU A 184 -9.65 7.49 11.76
CA LEU A 184 -8.56 6.72 11.21
C LEU A 184 -8.87 5.24 11.36
N LEU A 185 -8.76 4.47 10.26
CA LEU A 185 -9.00 3.02 10.23
C LEU A 185 -7.66 2.30 10.08
N PRO A 186 -7.10 1.73 11.16
CA PRO A 186 -5.87 0.96 11.07
C PRO A 186 -6.12 -0.41 10.44
N VAL A 187 -5.23 -0.83 9.52
CA VAL A 187 -5.30 -2.14 8.86
C VAL A 187 -3.95 -2.81 8.89
N VAL A 188 -3.87 -3.97 9.52
CA VAL A 188 -2.64 -4.78 9.54
C VAL A 188 -2.66 -5.70 8.32
N MET A 189 -1.64 -5.61 7.48
CA MET A 189 -1.45 -6.51 6.34
C MET A 189 -0.14 -7.25 6.50
N THR A 190 -0.13 -8.55 6.17
CA THR A 190 1.08 -9.38 6.27
C THR A 190 1.17 -10.39 5.13
N GLY A 191 2.39 -10.69 4.69
CA GLY A 191 2.69 -11.69 3.68
C GLY A 191 2.62 -11.19 2.23
N THR A 192 2.13 -10.00 1.95
CA THR A 192 1.96 -9.47 0.59
C THR A 192 3.28 -9.23 -0.13
N HIS A 193 4.36 -8.91 0.61
CA HIS A 193 5.71 -8.78 0.05
C HIS A 193 6.20 -10.06 -0.62
N ARG A 194 5.72 -11.21 -0.19
CA ARG A 194 6.10 -12.51 -0.75
C ARG A 194 5.49 -12.77 -2.13
N VAL A 195 4.42 -12.09 -2.46
CA VAL A 195 3.75 -12.18 -3.77
C VAL A 195 4.61 -11.52 -4.86
N TRP A 196 5.05 -10.33 -4.58
CA TRP A 196 5.97 -9.57 -5.42
C TRP A 196 6.94 -8.81 -4.50
N GLU A 197 8.14 -9.34 -4.40
CA GLU A 197 9.13 -8.86 -3.46
C GLU A 197 9.73 -7.53 -3.91
N HIS A 198 9.85 -6.62 -2.98
CA HIS A 198 10.44 -5.30 -3.17
C HIS A 198 11.96 -5.33 -2.89
N PRO A 199 12.79 -4.49 -3.51
CA PRO A 199 12.44 -3.50 -4.54
C PRO A 199 12.45 -4.12 -5.94
N TYR A 200 11.32 -4.05 -6.62
CA TYR A 200 11.18 -4.48 -8.02
C TYR A 200 11.77 -5.86 -8.32
N SER A 201 11.60 -6.81 -7.39
CA SER A 201 12.11 -8.15 -7.58
C SER A 201 11.59 -8.74 -8.87
N PRO A 202 12.45 -9.36 -9.68
CA PRO A 202 12.02 -10.08 -10.86
C PRO A 202 11.29 -11.39 -10.51
N THR A 203 10.99 -11.62 -9.23
CA THR A 203 10.38 -12.87 -8.76
C THR A 203 8.92 -12.64 -8.39
N LEU A 204 8.02 -13.32 -9.09
CA LEU A 204 6.61 -13.42 -8.77
C LEU A 204 6.36 -14.80 -8.15
N ARG A 205 5.72 -14.85 -6.97
CA ARG A 205 5.44 -16.09 -6.26
C ARG A 205 3.94 -16.34 -6.19
N TYR A 206 3.56 -17.59 -6.45
CA TYR A 206 2.18 -18.06 -6.42
C TYR A 206 1.91 -18.82 -5.11
N GLY A 207 0.63 -18.95 -4.76
CA GLY A 207 0.19 -19.73 -3.60
C GLY A 207 0.56 -19.13 -2.24
N GLN A 208 0.83 -17.81 -2.19
CA GLN A 208 1.24 -17.17 -0.95
C GLN A 208 0.06 -16.96 0.00
N ARG A 209 0.30 -17.22 1.29
CA ARG A 209 -0.64 -16.83 2.35
C ARG A 209 -0.43 -15.37 2.68
N VAL A 210 -1.53 -14.64 2.73
CA VAL A 210 -1.58 -13.21 3.06
C VAL A 210 -2.74 -12.96 4.01
N SER A 211 -2.59 -12.03 4.92
CA SER A 211 -3.69 -11.67 5.83
C SER A 211 -3.93 -10.17 5.85
N MET A 212 -5.17 -9.81 6.12
CA MET A 212 -5.62 -8.45 6.39
C MET A 212 -6.48 -8.45 7.64
N ARG A 213 -6.09 -7.69 8.66
CA ARG A 213 -6.87 -7.50 9.88
C ARG A 213 -7.21 -6.02 10.05
N VAL A 214 -8.50 -5.72 10.06
CA VAL A 214 -9.01 -4.38 10.35
C VAL A 214 -9.15 -4.22 11.86
N LEU A 215 -8.60 -3.15 12.39
CA LEU A 215 -8.71 -2.82 13.82
C LEU A 215 -9.86 -1.82 14.05
N PRO A 216 -10.31 -1.65 15.31
CA PRO A 216 -11.28 -0.62 15.63
C PRO A 216 -10.83 0.76 15.14
N ALA A 217 -11.74 1.51 14.58
CA ALA A 217 -11.45 2.86 14.11
C ALA A 217 -11.13 3.80 15.27
N ILE A 218 -10.14 4.65 15.08
CA ILE A 218 -9.79 5.73 16.01
C ILE A 218 -10.69 6.93 15.71
N PRO A 219 -11.38 7.51 16.70
CA PRO A 219 -12.27 8.64 16.49
C PRO A 219 -11.55 9.85 15.87
N ALA A 220 -12.30 10.68 15.16
CA ALA A 220 -11.79 11.94 14.61
C ALA A 220 -11.27 12.86 15.74
N GLY A 221 -10.08 13.42 15.54
CA GLY A 221 -9.41 14.30 16.52
C GLY A 221 -8.55 13.55 17.54
N GLU A 222 -8.53 12.23 17.54
CA GLU A 222 -7.73 11.39 18.44
C GLU A 222 -6.57 10.68 17.74
N ALA A 223 -6.54 10.71 16.41
CA ALA A 223 -5.61 9.90 15.64
C ALA A 223 -4.14 10.20 15.97
N LEU A 224 -3.76 11.47 16.01
CA LEU A 224 -2.37 11.86 16.26
C LEU A 224 -1.92 11.49 17.69
N THR A 225 -2.81 11.56 18.66
CA THR A 225 -2.54 11.20 20.06
C THR A 225 -2.37 9.68 20.21
N ALA A 226 -3.16 8.91 19.46
CA ALA A 226 -3.12 7.44 19.47
C ALA A 226 -2.00 6.84 18.61
N MET A 227 -1.27 7.65 17.83
CA MET A 227 -0.31 7.17 16.82
C MET A 227 0.67 6.12 17.36
N SER A 228 1.32 6.38 18.47
CA SER A 228 2.34 5.46 19.03
C SER A 228 1.74 4.13 19.49
N GLU A 229 0.53 4.16 20.06
CA GLU A 229 -0.19 2.97 20.49
C GLU A 229 -0.66 2.15 19.29
N VAL A 230 -1.25 2.80 18.28
CA VAL A 230 -1.69 2.18 17.03
C VAL A 230 -0.52 1.51 16.32
N GLU A 231 0.61 2.20 16.18
CA GLU A 231 1.82 1.64 15.59
C GLU A 231 2.29 0.40 16.34
N SER A 232 2.37 0.49 17.67
CA SER A 232 2.78 -0.62 18.53
C SER A 232 1.85 -1.82 18.39
N GLN A 233 0.54 -1.59 18.41
CA GLN A 233 -0.47 -2.62 18.26
C GLN A 233 -0.41 -3.30 16.90
N MET A 234 -0.37 -2.52 15.81
CA MET A 234 -0.30 -3.05 14.44
C MET A 234 0.93 -3.91 14.23
N LYS A 235 2.11 -3.43 14.64
CA LYS A 235 3.37 -4.17 14.50
C LYS A 235 3.42 -5.41 15.40
N THR A 236 2.84 -5.36 16.59
CA THR A 236 2.74 -6.53 17.47
C THR A 236 1.89 -7.63 16.84
N ILE A 237 0.74 -7.28 16.27
CA ILE A 237 -0.13 -8.22 15.55
C ILE A 237 0.59 -8.80 14.34
N ALA A 238 1.25 -7.95 13.56
CA ALA A 238 1.98 -8.36 12.36
C ALA A 238 3.11 -9.35 12.67
N LEU A 239 3.94 -9.05 13.69
CA LEU A 239 5.05 -9.90 14.10
C LEU A 239 4.60 -11.24 14.71
N ALA A 240 3.39 -11.29 15.28
CA ALA A 240 2.81 -12.53 15.82
C ALA A 240 2.26 -13.47 14.73
N ASN A 241 2.08 -12.99 13.50
CA ASN A 241 1.51 -13.79 12.42
C ASN A 241 2.58 -14.67 11.75
N THR A 242 2.65 -15.94 12.16
CA THR A 242 3.61 -16.91 11.62
C THR A 242 3.18 -17.53 10.30
N ASP A 243 1.89 -17.53 9.99
CA ASP A 243 1.35 -18.12 8.75
C ASP A 243 1.56 -17.18 7.53
N ALA A 244 1.50 -15.89 7.77
CA ALA A 244 1.79 -14.86 6.78
C ALA A 244 2.81 -13.87 7.39
N PRO A 245 4.11 -14.23 7.39
CA PRO A 245 5.13 -13.43 8.05
C PRO A 245 5.32 -12.08 7.39
N VAL A 246 5.65 -11.09 8.21
CA VAL A 246 5.93 -9.71 7.75
C VAL A 246 7.23 -9.63 6.97
N ARG A 247 7.33 -8.58 6.15
CA ARG A 247 8.59 -8.17 5.56
C ARG A 247 9.51 -7.59 6.64
N HIS A 248 10.78 -7.99 6.58
CA HIS A 248 11.85 -7.41 7.39
C HIS A 248 12.81 -6.60 6.52
N PHE A 249 13.38 -5.57 7.12
CA PHE A 249 14.42 -4.77 6.48
C PHE A 249 15.66 -5.63 6.19
N ASP A 250 16.22 -5.47 4.99
CA ASP A 250 17.43 -6.13 4.52
C ASP A 250 18.37 -5.07 3.92
N PRO A 251 19.51 -4.73 4.56
CA PRO A 251 20.38 -3.65 4.10
C PRO A 251 20.95 -3.86 2.69
N GLU A 252 21.25 -5.09 2.30
CA GLU A 252 21.78 -5.38 0.98
C GLU A 252 20.77 -5.11 -0.12
N ARG A 253 19.53 -5.50 0.13
CA ARG A 253 18.43 -5.32 -0.79
C ARG A 253 17.83 -3.92 -0.70
N ASP A 254 17.67 -3.42 0.52
CA ASP A 254 16.98 -2.17 0.80
C ASP A 254 17.89 -0.95 0.78
N GLY A 255 19.21 -1.12 0.79
CA GLY A 255 20.19 -0.06 0.59
C GLY A 255 20.01 0.74 -0.70
N TYR A 256 19.24 0.20 -1.64
CA TYR A 256 18.72 0.90 -2.80
C TYR A 256 17.95 2.19 -2.44
N TRP A 257 17.35 2.23 -1.25
CA TRP A 257 16.53 3.33 -0.76
C TRP A 257 17.29 4.36 0.10
N ASP A 258 18.62 4.33 0.08
CA ASP A 258 19.45 5.26 0.85
C ASP A 258 19.17 6.76 0.56
N GLY A 259 18.54 7.06 -0.60
CA GLY A 259 18.10 8.42 -0.92
C GLY A 259 16.83 8.87 -0.19
N TYR A 260 16.14 7.97 0.51
CA TYR A 260 14.91 8.26 1.23
C TYR A 260 15.17 8.46 2.71
N THR A 261 14.51 9.46 3.30
CA THR A 261 14.49 9.67 4.74
C THR A 261 13.43 8.75 5.36
N TYR A 262 13.85 7.79 6.12
CA TYR A 262 13.00 6.97 6.97
C TYR A 262 13.64 6.80 8.35
N GLU A 263 12.80 6.63 9.37
CA GLU A 263 13.20 6.42 10.74
C GLU A 263 12.95 4.96 11.10
N ILE A 264 13.89 4.35 11.82
CA ILE A 264 13.70 3.00 12.36
C ILE A 264 12.99 3.11 13.71
N ASP A 265 11.98 2.29 13.90
CA ASP A 265 11.24 2.18 15.15
C ASP A 265 12.20 1.79 16.30
N ARG A 266 12.08 2.49 17.40
CA ARG A 266 12.94 2.34 18.61
C ARG A 266 12.94 0.92 19.20
N ARG A 267 11.99 0.09 18.81
CA ARG A 267 11.91 -1.33 19.20
C ARG A 267 12.93 -2.20 18.47
N PHE A 268 13.57 -1.69 17.41
CA PHE A 268 14.51 -2.42 16.56
C PHE A 268 15.88 -1.70 16.50
N PRO A 269 16.56 -1.48 17.65
CA PRO A 269 17.83 -0.73 17.67
C PRO A 269 18.94 -1.45 16.88
N GLU A 270 18.88 -2.78 16.80
CA GLU A 270 19.81 -3.60 16.02
C GLU A 270 19.70 -3.31 14.51
N VAL A 271 18.51 -3.04 14.00
CA VAL A 271 18.29 -2.69 12.59
C VAL A 271 18.86 -1.29 12.29
N ALA A 272 18.68 -0.34 13.20
CA ALA A 272 19.28 0.98 13.07
C ALA A 272 20.82 0.90 12.99
N ALA A 273 21.46 0.13 13.88
CA ALA A 273 22.90 -0.11 13.86
C ALA A 273 23.37 -0.80 12.58
N LEU A 274 22.60 -1.76 12.08
CA LEU A 274 22.89 -2.47 10.84
C LEU A 274 22.86 -1.54 9.61
N ILE A 275 21.90 -0.63 9.54
CA ILE A 275 21.80 0.38 8.47
C ILE A 275 22.99 1.34 8.52
N GLU A 276 23.36 1.82 9.71
CA GLU A 276 24.51 2.71 9.87
C GLU A 276 25.80 2.03 9.43
N SER A 277 26.00 0.76 9.82
CA SER A 277 27.16 -0.04 9.40
C SER A 277 27.21 -0.23 7.88
N HIS A 278 26.07 -0.53 7.26
CA HIS A 278 25.97 -0.70 5.81
C HIS A 278 26.28 0.60 5.04
N ARG A 279 25.80 1.75 5.56
CA ARG A 279 26.10 3.06 4.97
C ARG A 279 27.56 3.48 5.13
N ALA A 280 28.19 3.13 6.27
CA ALA A 280 29.61 3.43 6.51
C ALA A 280 30.56 2.59 5.65
N GLY A 281 30.13 1.42 5.18
CA GLY A 281 30.90 0.51 4.32
C GLY A 281 30.85 0.85 2.82
N ARG A 282 30.04 1.83 2.43
CA ARG A 282 29.92 2.35 1.05
C ARG A 282 30.76 3.62 0.88
#